data_ab0dd5160e09ba5974c590941c84a145
#
_entry.id   ab0dd5160e09ba5974c590941c84a145
#
_cell.length_a   1.000
_cell.length_b   1.000
_cell.length_c   1.000
_cell.angle_alpha   90.00
_cell.angle_beta   90.00
_cell.angle_gamma   90.00
#
_symmetry.space_group_name_H-M   'P 1'
#
loop_
_entity.id
_entity.type
_entity.pdbx_description
1 polymer ?
#
loop_
_entity_poly.entity_id
_entity_poly.type
_entity_poly.pdbx_seq_one_letter_code
_entity_poly.pdbx_strand_id
1 'polypeptide(L)'
;LRGFRGDSEAAHEAFLFHEHYVWCDARPRARIGTLEVRPSCQQPAELSWTPSALSLGLIEAADDVEAFIEGSVGGGSWEKLMLYRERAVKAGIHAPEPAAGFLRGLLDLARKGLWKRGFGEEKFIDPLEDVLEFREGSAANARRAFERGGTQELVSEYAIN
;
A
#
# COMPACT_ATOMS: atom_id res chain seq x y z
N LEU A 1 25.11 12.63 -3.44
CA LEU A 1 26.04 12.06 -2.43
C LEU A 1 27.53 12.32 -2.69
N ARG A 2 27.90 13.25 -3.59
CA ARG A 2 29.32 13.55 -3.92
C ARG A 2 30.04 14.49 -2.94
N GLY A 3 29.39 14.94 -1.84
CA GLY A 3 29.94 15.96 -0.92
C GLY A 3 30.43 15.49 0.44
N PHE A 4 30.16 14.25 0.84
CA PHE A 4 30.46 13.79 2.20
C PHE A 4 31.64 12.81 2.22
N ARG A 5 32.83 13.30 1.88
CA ARG A 5 34.08 12.56 2.10
C ARG A 5 34.74 13.08 3.37
N GLY A 6 34.63 12.35 4.46
CA GLY A 6 35.48 12.55 5.63
C GLY A 6 34.82 12.59 7.00
N ASP A 7 33.50 12.83 7.11
CA ASP A 7 32.80 12.82 8.39
C ASP A 7 31.58 11.88 8.32
N SER A 8 31.71 10.71 8.95
CA SER A 8 30.65 9.70 8.94
C SER A 8 29.43 10.12 9.75
N GLU A 9 29.59 10.94 10.77
CA GLU A 9 28.51 11.43 11.62
C GLU A 9 27.69 12.50 10.89
N ALA A 10 28.38 13.49 10.27
CA ALA A 10 27.71 14.49 9.44
C ALA A 10 27.00 13.88 8.22
N ALA A 11 27.58 12.85 7.61
CA ALA A 11 26.93 12.12 6.52
C ALA A 11 25.69 11.37 6.99
N HIS A 12 25.72 10.78 8.17
CA HIS A 12 24.58 10.10 8.78
C HIS A 12 23.46 11.08 9.14
N GLU A 13 23.79 12.20 9.79
CA GLU A 13 22.83 13.26 10.12
C GLU A 13 22.17 13.84 8.85
N ALA A 14 22.95 14.10 7.80
CA ALA A 14 22.43 14.57 6.52
C ALA A 14 21.52 13.53 5.84
N PHE A 15 21.85 12.24 5.94
CA PHE A 15 20.99 11.16 5.46
C PHE A 15 19.64 11.13 6.20
N LEU A 16 19.65 11.16 7.54
CA LEU A 16 18.44 11.17 8.36
C LEU A 16 17.57 12.40 8.08
N PHE A 17 18.20 13.56 7.88
CA PHE A 17 17.51 14.78 7.49
C PHE A 17 16.87 14.66 6.10
N HIS A 18 17.62 14.15 5.13
CA HIS A 18 17.11 13.90 3.79
C HIS A 18 15.93 12.92 3.79
N GLU A 19 16.06 11.81 4.52
CA GLU A 19 15.01 10.81 4.69
C GLU A 19 13.70 11.42 5.24
N HIS A 20 13.81 12.40 6.13
CA HIS A 20 12.65 13.10 6.70
C HIS A 20 11.84 13.86 5.62
N TYR A 21 12.49 14.39 4.60
CA TYR A 21 11.87 15.18 3.53
C TYR A 21 11.56 14.40 2.26
N VAL A 22 11.88 13.10 2.19
CA VAL A 22 11.48 12.24 1.07
C VAL A 22 10.01 11.89 1.22
N TRP A 23 9.17 12.39 0.31
CA TRP A 23 7.72 12.19 0.31
C TRP A 23 7.33 11.17 -0.76
N CYS A 24 7.63 9.90 -0.52
CA CYS A 24 7.19 8.78 -1.34
C CYS A 24 6.06 7.99 -0.66
N ASP A 25 5.45 7.09 -1.41
CA ASP A 25 4.29 6.30 -0.96
C ASP A 25 4.67 5.38 0.23
N ALA A 26 5.88 4.83 0.21
CA ALA A 26 6.46 4.12 1.34
C ALA A 26 7.91 4.57 1.53
N ARG A 27 8.34 4.74 2.78
CA ARG A 27 9.72 5.12 3.09
C ARG A 27 10.22 4.46 4.37
N PRO A 28 11.49 4.07 4.43
CA PRO A 28 12.09 3.66 5.68
C PRO A 28 12.23 4.87 6.62
N ARG A 29 12.11 4.64 7.90
CA ARG A 29 12.39 5.59 8.98
C ARG A 29 13.56 5.02 9.78
N ALA A 30 14.74 5.09 9.20
CA ALA A 30 15.94 4.42 9.70
C ALA A 30 16.24 4.74 11.17
N ARG A 31 16.02 6.01 11.59
CA ARG A 31 16.24 6.44 12.98
C ARG A 31 15.40 5.66 14.02
N ILE A 32 14.23 5.21 13.65
CA ILE A 32 13.28 4.51 14.56
C ILE A 32 13.01 3.07 14.14
N GLY A 33 13.67 2.60 13.07
CA GLY A 33 13.56 1.21 12.61
C GLY A 33 12.17 0.82 12.11
N THR A 34 11.44 1.75 11.48
CA THR A 34 10.08 1.50 10.96
C THR A 34 9.99 1.78 9.46
N LEU A 35 8.96 1.20 8.83
CA LEU A 35 8.52 1.56 7.49
C LEU A 35 7.22 2.36 7.59
N GLU A 36 7.22 3.57 7.03
CA GLU A 36 6.02 4.41 6.92
C GLU A 36 5.35 4.16 5.58
N VAL A 37 4.10 3.68 5.60
CA VAL A 37 3.26 3.48 4.41
C VAL A 37 2.16 4.55 4.43
N ARG A 38 2.06 5.37 3.38
CA ARG A 38 1.30 6.63 3.38
C ARG A 38 0.04 6.65 2.51
N PRO A 39 -0.10 5.84 1.45
CA PRO A 39 -1.20 6.00 0.49
C PRO A 39 -2.56 5.54 1.01
N SER A 40 -2.62 4.94 2.18
CA SER A 40 -3.87 4.43 2.74
C SER A 40 -4.81 5.59 3.07
N CYS A 41 -5.99 5.61 2.44
CA CYS A 41 -7.07 6.52 2.80
C CYS A 41 -7.84 5.98 4.01
N GLN A 42 -8.65 6.85 4.62
CA GLN A 42 -9.58 6.44 5.67
C GLN A 42 -10.54 5.37 5.14
N GLN A 43 -10.76 4.37 5.95
CA GLN A 43 -11.69 3.28 5.70
C GLN A 43 -12.87 3.37 6.65
N PRO A 44 -14.02 2.77 6.34
CA PRO A 44 -15.06 2.50 7.33
C PRO A 44 -14.49 1.77 8.55
N ALA A 45 -15.13 1.90 9.72
CA ALA A 45 -14.60 1.38 10.98
C ALA A 45 -14.24 -0.12 10.90
N GLU A 46 -15.09 -0.93 10.27
CA GLU A 46 -14.91 -2.37 10.07
C GLU A 46 -13.72 -2.74 9.18
N LEU A 47 -13.27 -1.82 8.33
CA LEU A 47 -12.14 -2.02 7.40
C LEU A 47 -10.86 -1.27 7.84
N SER A 48 -10.88 -0.65 9.01
CA SER A 48 -9.79 0.23 9.48
C SER A 48 -8.42 -0.48 9.57
N TRP A 49 -8.40 -1.78 9.81
CA TRP A 49 -7.18 -2.59 9.89
C TRP A 49 -6.69 -3.14 8.55
N THR A 50 -7.53 -3.12 7.52
CA THR A 50 -7.22 -3.71 6.20
C THR A 50 -5.94 -3.14 5.56
N PRO A 51 -5.71 -1.82 5.52
CA PRO A 51 -4.49 -1.27 4.92
C PRO A 51 -3.21 -1.67 5.69
N SER A 52 -3.30 -1.69 7.01
CA SER A 52 -2.16 -2.07 7.86
C SER A 52 -1.84 -3.55 7.72
N ALA A 53 -2.86 -4.41 7.71
CA ALA A 53 -2.69 -5.85 7.52
C ALA A 53 -2.12 -6.18 6.13
N LEU A 54 -2.64 -5.55 5.06
CA LEU A 54 -2.10 -5.72 3.71
C LEU A 54 -0.61 -5.35 3.67
N SER A 55 -0.26 -4.18 4.19
CA SER A 55 1.14 -3.71 4.20
C SER A 55 2.04 -4.66 4.98
N LEU A 56 1.60 -5.09 6.16
CA LEU A 56 2.34 -6.03 7.00
C LEU A 56 2.54 -7.38 6.30
N GLY A 57 1.48 -7.91 5.68
CA GLY A 57 1.55 -9.18 4.95
C GLY A 57 2.53 -9.14 3.78
N LEU A 58 2.55 -8.06 3.02
CA LEU A 58 3.51 -7.87 1.93
C LEU A 58 4.95 -7.75 2.44
N ILE A 59 5.17 -7.08 3.58
CA ILE A 59 6.50 -6.96 4.20
C ILE A 59 6.99 -8.33 4.68
N GLU A 60 6.14 -9.12 5.34
CA GLU A 60 6.47 -10.46 5.82
C GLU A 60 6.73 -11.47 4.68
N ALA A 61 6.23 -11.19 3.50
CA ALA A 61 6.44 -11.98 2.29
C ALA A 61 7.39 -11.29 1.28
N ALA A 62 8.24 -10.36 1.71
CA ALA A 62 8.98 -9.45 0.83
C ALA A 62 9.76 -10.17 -0.28
N ASP A 63 10.50 -11.24 0.05
CA ASP A 63 11.28 -12.01 -0.94
C ASP A 63 10.36 -12.68 -1.99
N ASP A 64 9.23 -13.24 -1.55
CA ASP A 64 8.23 -13.84 -2.43
C ASP A 64 7.57 -12.76 -3.32
N VAL A 65 7.32 -11.56 -2.77
CA VAL A 65 6.76 -10.40 -3.50
C VAL A 65 7.72 -9.90 -4.56
N GLU A 66 9.01 -9.76 -4.23
CA GLU A 66 10.04 -9.36 -5.19
C GLU A 66 10.11 -10.35 -6.35
N ALA A 67 10.24 -11.65 -6.05
CA ALA A 67 10.27 -12.70 -7.07
C ALA A 67 9.00 -12.73 -7.93
N PHE A 68 7.82 -12.51 -7.34
CA PHE A 68 6.57 -12.43 -8.07
C PHE A 68 6.52 -11.23 -9.01
N ILE A 69 6.94 -10.06 -8.57
CA ILE A 69 6.99 -8.85 -9.39
C ILE A 69 7.93 -9.05 -10.58
N GLU A 70 9.15 -9.53 -10.34
CA GLU A 70 10.13 -9.79 -11.39
C GLU A 70 9.64 -10.84 -12.40
N GLY A 71 9.02 -11.90 -11.91
CA GLY A 71 8.49 -12.98 -12.75
C GLY A 71 7.25 -12.58 -13.56
N SER A 72 6.35 -11.79 -13.01
CA SER A 72 5.08 -11.44 -13.65
C SER A 72 5.20 -10.21 -14.57
N VAL A 73 5.96 -9.20 -14.16
CA VAL A 73 6.11 -7.93 -14.89
C VAL A 73 7.31 -7.97 -15.86
N GLY A 74 8.33 -8.74 -15.51
CA GLY A 74 9.55 -8.92 -16.31
C GLY A 74 10.48 -7.71 -16.31
N GLY A 75 11.43 -7.69 -17.24
CA GLY A 75 12.44 -6.63 -17.33
C GLY A 75 11.82 -5.24 -17.41
N GLY A 76 12.44 -4.23 -16.74
CA GLY A 76 11.90 -2.89 -16.61
C GLY A 76 10.68 -2.82 -15.68
N SER A 77 10.64 -3.69 -14.68
CA SER A 77 9.52 -3.79 -13.72
C SER A 77 9.23 -2.45 -13.03
N TRP A 78 10.26 -1.69 -12.68
CA TRP A 78 10.10 -0.39 -12.03
C TRP A 78 9.33 0.61 -12.90
N GLU A 79 9.72 0.78 -14.15
CA GLU A 79 9.06 1.70 -15.08
C GLU A 79 7.61 1.29 -15.36
N LYS A 80 7.35 -0.02 -15.49
CA LYS A 80 6.01 -0.56 -15.68
C LYS A 80 5.11 -0.34 -14.47
N LEU A 81 5.66 -0.54 -13.26
CA LEU A 81 4.93 -0.28 -12.01
C LEU A 81 4.66 1.21 -11.81
N MET A 82 5.61 2.09 -12.14
CA MET A 82 5.39 3.54 -12.09
C MET A 82 4.28 3.96 -13.07
N LEU A 83 4.27 3.41 -14.29
CA LEU A 83 3.20 3.65 -15.25
C LEU A 83 1.84 3.11 -14.76
N TYR A 84 1.84 1.93 -14.15
CA TYR A 84 0.64 1.38 -13.52
C TYR A 84 0.14 2.29 -12.40
N ARG A 85 1.02 2.76 -11.51
CA ARG A 85 0.70 3.70 -10.43
C ARG A 85 0.01 4.96 -10.97
N GLU A 86 0.54 5.58 -12.04
CA GLU A 86 -0.08 6.77 -12.66
C GLU A 86 -1.50 6.48 -13.17
N ARG A 87 -1.72 5.31 -13.74
CA ARG A 87 -3.04 4.86 -14.22
C ARG A 87 -3.98 4.59 -13.04
N ALA A 88 -3.49 3.91 -12.00
CA ALA A 88 -4.27 3.58 -10.81
C ALA A 88 -4.71 4.81 -10.02
N VAL A 89 -3.89 5.87 -9.97
CA VAL A 89 -4.30 7.16 -9.38
C VAL A 89 -5.51 7.77 -10.09
N LYS A 90 -5.64 7.57 -11.40
CA LYS A 90 -6.75 8.12 -12.21
C LYS A 90 -7.98 7.21 -12.25
N ALA A 91 -7.76 5.91 -12.37
CA ALA A 91 -8.81 4.93 -12.63
C ALA A 91 -9.11 3.99 -11.46
N GLY A 92 -8.37 4.12 -10.34
CA GLY A 92 -8.50 3.22 -9.19
C GLY A 92 -8.28 1.77 -9.59
N ILE A 93 -9.12 0.90 -9.05
CA ILE A 93 -9.11 -0.56 -9.30
C ILE A 93 -9.40 -0.93 -10.78
N HIS A 94 -9.92 0.00 -11.58
CA HIS A 94 -10.18 -0.20 -13.01
C HIS A 94 -8.96 0.02 -13.89
N ALA A 95 -7.83 0.48 -13.35
CA ALA A 95 -6.59 0.60 -14.11
C ALA A 95 -6.17 -0.78 -14.65
N PRO A 96 -5.75 -0.88 -15.92
CA PRO A 96 -5.19 -2.11 -16.44
C PRO A 96 -3.98 -2.55 -15.63
N GLU A 97 -4.02 -3.77 -15.11
CA GLU A 97 -2.93 -4.34 -14.31
C GLU A 97 -1.64 -4.49 -15.14
N PRO A 98 -0.46 -4.41 -14.52
CA PRO A 98 0.82 -4.55 -15.24
C PRO A 98 1.03 -5.96 -15.79
N ALA A 99 0.39 -6.95 -15.19
CA ALA A 99 0.31 -8.32 -15.64
C ALA A 99 -1.06 -8.92 -15.22
N ALA A 100 -1.53 -9.94 -15.92
CA ALA A 100 -2.80 -10.57 -15.60
C ALA A 100 -2.77 -11.18 -14.18
N GLY A 101 -3.75 -10.83 -13.34
CA GLY A 101 -3.86 -11.32 -11.97
C GLY A 101 -2.82 -10.74 -11.01
N PHE A 102 -2.18 -9.62 -11.35
CA PHE A 102 -1.14 -9.00 -10.52
C PHE A 102 -1.63 -8.64 -9.13
N LEU A 103 -2.79 -7.99 -9.03
CA LEU A 103 -3.36 -7.61 -7.74
C LEU A 103 -3.78 -8.82 -6.91
N ARG A 104 -4.32 -9.86 -7.56
CA ARG A 104 -4.64 -11.13 -6.92
C ARG A 104 -3.38 -11.79 -6.34
N GLY A 105 -2.33 -11.88 -7.12
CA GLY A 105 -1.06 -12.46 -6.67
C GLY A 105 -0.46 -11.73 -5.47
N LEU A 106 -0.53 -10.38 -5.45
CA LEU A 106 -0.08 -9.60 -4.29
C LEU A 106 -0.95 -9.86 -3.04
N LEU A 107 -2.27 -9.97 -3.20
CA LEU A 107 -3.17 -10.29 -2.08
C LEU A 107 -2.89 -11.68 -1.51
N ASP A 108 -2.68 -12.68 -2.35
CA ASP A 108 -2.35 -14.04 -1.94
C ASP A 108 -1.00 -14.10 -1.19
N LEU A 109 -0.01 -13.34 -1.64
CA LEU A 109 1.28 -13.23 -0.97
C LEU A 109 1.16 -12.53 0.38
N ALA A 110 0.38 -11.46 0.47
CA ALA A 110 0.11 -10.78 1.73
C ALA A 110 -0.57 -11.73 2.72
N ARG A 111 -1.57 -12.50 2.28
CA ARG A 111 -2.23 -13.52 3.12
C ARG A 111 -1.24 -14.57 3.62
N LYS A 112 -0.37 -15.07 2.73
CA LYS A 112 0.69 -16.02 3.10
C LYS A 112 1.64 -15.42 4.15
N GLY A 113 2.04 -14.16 4.00
CA GLY A 113 2.88 -13.45 4.97
C GLY A 113 2.23 -13.36 6.34
N LEU A 114 0.96 -12.93 6.40
CA LEU A 114 0.19 -12.85 7.65
C LEU A 114 -0.01 -14.23 8.29
N TRP A 115 -0.34 -15.23 7.49
CA TRP A 115 -0.53 -16.60 7.98
C TRP A 115 0.74 -17.16 8.63
N LYS A 116 1.93 -16.90 8.07
CA LYS A 116 3.22 -17.31 8.66
C LYS A 116 3.45 -16.73 10.06
N ARG A 117 2.86 -15.58 10.38
CA ARG A 117 2.93 -14.95 11.71
C ARG A 117 2.13 -15.70 12.77
N GLY A 118 1.03 -16.37 12.37
CA GLY A 118 0.22 -17.20 13.27
C GLY A 118 -0.69 -16.43 14.24
N PHE A 119 -0.99 -15.14 13.98
CA PHE A 119 -1.84 -14.31 14.83
C PHE A 119 -3.28 -14.18 14.34
N GLY A 120 -3.63 -14.81 13.21
CA GLY A 120 -4.97 -14.73 12.63
C GLY A 120 -5.31 -13.36 12.03
N GLU A 121 -4.27 -12.62 11.61
CA GLU A 121 -4.40 -11.27 11.03
C GLU A 121 -4.87 -11.28 9.59
N GLU A 122 -4.77 -12.43 8.90
CA GLU A 122 -5.18 -12.64 7.50
C GLU A 122 -6.65 -12.31 7.25
N LYS A 123 -7.51 -12.47 8.26
CA LYS A 123 -8.94 -12.09 8.17
C LYS A 123 -9.16 -10.60 7.88
N PHE A 124 -8.21 -9.74 8.24
CA PHE A 124 -8.35 -8.30 8.01
C PHE A 124 -8.15 -7.90 6.54
N ILE A 125 -7.62 -8.79 5.71
CA ILE A 125 -7.51 -8.55 4.26
C ILE A 125 -8.58 -9.28 3.44
N ASP A 126 -9.44 -10.08 4.07
CA ASP A 126 -10.56 -10.76 3.37
C ASP A 126 -11.47 -9.80 2.61
N PRO A 127 -11.81 -8.59 3.11
CA PRO A 127 -12.62 -7.64 2.35
C PRO A 127 -12.02 -7.20 1.01
N LEU A 128 -10.71 -7.36 0.82
CA LEU A 128 -10.06 -7.05 -0.46
C LEU A 128 -10.40 -8.07 -1.56
N GLU A 129 -10.91 -9.25 -1.20
CA GLU A 129 -11.46 -10.20 -2.18
C GLU A 129 -12.64 -9.58 -2.93
N ASP A 130 -13.57 -8.99 -2.18
CA ASP A 130 -14.74 -8.31 -2.75
C ASP A 130 -14.31 -7.11 -3.61
N VAL A 131 -13.30 -6.36 -3.17
CA VAL A 131 -12.74 -5.25 -3.95
C VAL A 131 -12.20 -5.73 -5.30
N LEU A 132 -11.52 -6.87 -5.33
CA LEU A 132 -11.00 -7.46 -6.57
C LEU A 132 -12.10 -8.05 -7.44
N GLU A 133 -13.09 -8.71 -6.84
CA GLU A 133 -14.19 -9.37 -7.54
C GLU A 133 -15.15 -8.35 -8.17
N PHE A 134 -15.63 -7.39 -7.37
CA PHE A 134 -16.60 -6.38 -7.83
C PHE A 134 -15.95 -5.17 -8.47
N ARG A 135 -14.63 -5.05 -8.39
CA ARG A 135 -13.86 -3.90 -8.88
C ARG A 135 -14.32 -2.58 -8.25
N GLU A 136 -14.73 -2.61 -6.99
CA GLU A 136 -15.19 -1.47 -6.23
C GLU A 136 -14.37 -1.27 -4.95
N GLY A 137 -13.75 -0.11 -4.81
CA GLY A 137 -12.97 0.25 -3.63
C GLY A 137 -13.66 1.31 -2.77
N SER A 138 -13.10 1.56 -1.59
CA SER A 138 -13.62 2.51 -0.59
C SER A 138 -13.90 3.90 -1.17
N ALA A 139 -13.10 4.38 -2.12
CA ALA A 139 -13.32 5.68 -2.76
C ALA A 139 -14.62 5.74 -3.57
N ALA A 140 -15.02 4.64 -4.24
CA ALA A 140 -16.27 4.56 -4.96
C ALA A 140 -17.47 4.56 -3.97
N ASN A 141 -17.34 3.83 -2.88
CA ASN A 141 -18.33 3.78 -1.81
C ASN A 141 -18.51 5.17 -1.15
N ALA A 142 -17.39 5.84 -0.82
CA ALA A 142 -17.41 7.18 -0.25
C ALA A 142 -18.09 8.20 -1.18
N ARG A 143 -17.83 8.11 -2.48
CA ARG A 143 -18.50 8.96 -3.47
C ARG A 143 -19.99 8.71 -3.49
N ARG A 144 -20.43 7.46 -3.50
CA ARG A 144 -21.87 7.11 -3.44
C ARG A 144 -22.54 7.60 -2.15
N ALA A 145 -21.87 7.49 -1.00
CA ALA A 145 -22.37 8.03 0.26
C ALA A 145 -22.57 9.55 0.15
N PHE A 146 -21.58 10.25 -0.37
CA PHE A 146 -21.67 11.70 -0.59
C PHE A 146 -22.80 12.09 -1.57
N GLU A 147 -22.99 11.36 -2.66
CA GLU A 147 -24.05 11.59 -3.63
C GLU A 147 -25.44 11.34 -3.04
N ARG A 148 -25.60 10.41 -2.10
CA ARG A 148 -26.88 10.13 -1.40
C ARG A 148 -27.27 11.20 -0.40
N GLY A 149 -26.36 11.64 0.45
CA GLY A 149 -26.68 12.50 1.59
C GLY A 149 -25.62 13.57 1.93
N GLY A 150 -24.73 13.87 0.98
CA GLY A 150 -23.70 14.89 1.14
C GLY A 150 -22.68 14.55 2.23
N THR A 151 -22.09 15.59 2.81
CA THR A 151 -21.07 15.46 3.85
C THR A 151 -21.58 14.72 5.10
N GLN A 152 -22.85 14.88 5.44
CA GLN A 152 -23.45 14.26 6.63
C GLN A 152 -23.47 12.73 6.51
N GLU A 153 -23.91 12.20 5.38
CA GLU A 153 -23.94 10.77 5.10
C GLU A 153 -22.52 10.19 5.05
N LEU A 154 -21.59 10.89 4.37
CA LEU A 154 -20.21 10.48 4.30
C LEU A 154 -19.58 10.39 5.70
N VAL A 155 -19.77 11.40 6.55
CA VAL A 155 -19.23 11.39 7.91
C VAL A 155 -19.86 10.27 8.74
N SER A 156 -21.17 10.04 8.61
CA SER A 156 -21.85 8.95 9.33
C SER A 156 -21.31 7.57 8.99
N GLU A 157 -21.00 7.30 7.71
CA GLU A 157 -20.46 5.99 7.27
C GLU A 157 -18.98 5.80 7.60
N TYR A 158 -18.20 6.89 7.70
CA TYR A 158 -16.74 6.81 7.84
C TYR A 158 -16.23 7.31 9.20
N ALA A 159 -17.11 7.75 10.10
CA ALA A 159 -16.70 8.11 11.45
C ALA A 159 -16.30 6.85 12.24
N ILE A 160 -15.16 6.93 12.90
CA ILE A 160 -14.72 5.93 13.89
C ILE A 160 -15.32 6.37 15.23
N ASN A 161 -16.29 5.63 15.76
CA ASN A 161 -16.90 5.85 17.07
C ASN A 161 -16.07 5.19 18.19
#